data_656edc45ea44f63f2b498f9a6f9daf31
#
_entry.id   656edc45ea44f63f2b498f9a6f9daf31
#
_cell.length_a   1.000
_cell.length_b   1.000
_cell.length_c   1.000
_cell.angle_alpha   90.00
_cell.angle_beta   90.00
_cell.angle_gamma   90.00
#
_symmetry.space_group_name_H-M   'P 1'
#
loop_
_entity.id
_entity.type
_entity.pdbx_description
1 polymer ?
#
loop_
_entity_poly.entity_id
_entity_poly.type
_entity_poly.pdbx_seq_one_letter_code
_entity_poly.pdbx_strand_id
1 'polypeptide(L)'
;MLHRAADEALAGLAPGTSMPTQRAEIDGYISLARGFDPETRYLENHRGHLMVVKPEERGFVTAELIRATTFTAGEAEIRDRIDALRGAGFTQFVIQLVPGQEAALADWARVRKAFAS
;
A
#
# COMPACT_ATOMS: atom_id res chain seq x y z
N MET A 1 -13.38 -6.84 17.51
CA MET A 1 -14.14 -6.83 16.23
C MET A 1 -13.27 -6.46 15.01
N LEU A 2 -12.39 -5.47 15.07
CA LEU A 2 -11.55 -5.04 13.94
C LEU A 2 -10.49 -6.06 13.47
N HIS A 3 -9.98 -6.91 14.37
CA HIS A 3 -9.01 -7.96 14.00
C HIS A 3 -9.62 -9.08 13.14
N ARG A 4 -10.89 -9.38 13.34
CA ARG A 4 -11.59 -10.36 12.53
C ARG A 4 -11.75 -9.89 11.09
N ALA A 5 -12.01 -8.60 10.89
CA ALA A 5 -12.10 -8.01 9.56
C ALA A 5 -10.75 -8.00 8.82
N ALA A 6 -9.63 -7.80 9.51
CA ALA A 6 -8.30 -7.91 8.92
C ALA A 6 -7.93 -9.37 8.57
N ASP A 7 -8.24 -10.31 9.46
CA ASP A 7 -8.05 -11.74 9.20
C ASP A 7 -8.97 -12.24 8.07
N GLU A 8 -10.20 -11.72 7.98
CA GLU A 8 -11.16 -12.03 6.91
C GLU A 8 -10.77 -11.36 5.58
N ALA A 9 -10.24 -10.12 5.60
CA ALA A 9 -9.73 -9.45 4.41
C ALA A 9 -8.47 -10.16 3.86
N LEU A 10 -7.59 -10.65 4.72
CA LEU A 10 -6.43 -11.44 4.35
C LEU A 10 -6.82 -12.85 3.86
N ALA A 11 -7.87 -13.45 4.43
CA ALA A 11 -8.41 -14.74 3.99
C ALA A 11 -9.18 -14.63 2.67
N GLY A 12 -9.73 -13.47 2.35
CA GLY A 12 -10.43 -13.17 1.10
C GLY A 12 -9.52 -12.83 -0.09
N LEU A 13 -8.23 -12.66 0.14
CA LEU A 13 -7.24 -12.62 -0.95
C LEU A 13 -7.18 -14.02 -1.56
N ALA A 14 -7.73 -14.15 -2.76
CA ALA A 14 -7.83 -15.44 -3.47
C ALA A 14 -6.48 -16.18 -3.45
N PRO A 15 -6.48 -17.51 -3.14
CA PRO A 15 -5.27 -18.31 -3.25
C PRO A 15 -4.79 -18.25 -4.70
N GLY A 16 -3.65 -17.58 -4.95
CA GLY A 16 -3.05 -17.42 -6.26
C GLY A 16 -2.59 -16.02 -6.63
N THR A 17 -2.97 -15.00 -5.88
CA THR A 17 -2.58 -13.60 -6.17
C THR A 17 -1.41 -13.09 -5.32
N SER A 18 -0.99 -13.79 -4.28
CA SER A 18 0.14 -13.37 -3.46
C SER A 18 1.43 -14.04 -3.93
N MET A 19 2.39 -13.24 -4.33
CA MET A 19 3.78 -13.69 -4.49
C MET A 19 4.28 -14.28 -3.16
N PRO A 20 5.02 -15.40 -3.17
CA PRO A 20 5.52 -16.06 -1.94
C PRO A 20 6.26 -15.12 -0.98
N THR A 21 6.98 -14.13 -1.52
CA THR A 21 7.76 -13.13 -0.78
C THR A 21 6.88 -12.22 0.07
N GLN A 22 5.76 -11.78 -0.47
CA GLN A 22 4.83 -10.86 0.23
C GLN A 22 4.13 -11.53 1.41
N ARG A 23 3.92 -12.84 1.33
CA ARG A 23 3.28 -13.59 2.41
C ARG A 23 4.14 -13.65 3.66
N ALA A 24 5.45 -13.83 3.50
CA ALA A 24 6.38 -13.87 4.64
C ALA A 24 6.42 -12.52 5.40
N GLU A 25 6.38 -11.40 4.67
CA GLU A 25 6.34 -10.05 5.24
C GLU A 25 5.03 -9.79 5.98
N ILE A 26 3.91 -10.17 5.38
CA ILE A 26 2.58 -10.03 6.00
C ILE A 26 2.47 -10.90 7.25
N ASP A 27 2.89 -12.17 7.18
CA ASP A 27 2.87 -13.09 8.32
C ASP A 27 3.81 -12.62 9.44
N GLY A 28 4.97 -12.06 9.08
CA GLY A 28 5.90 -11.43 10.02
C GLY A 28 5.29 -10.23 10.73
N TYR A 29 4.65 -9.34 9.99
CA TYR A 29 3.95 -8.17 10.57
C TYR A 29 2.79 -8.59 11.48
N ILE A 30 2.00 -9.58 11.07
CA ILE A 30 0.91 -10.13 11.91
C ILE A 30 1.47 -10.69 13.21
N SER A 31 2.60 -11.39 13.16
CA SER A 31 3.27 -11.94 14.33
C SER A 31 3.77 -10.83 15.26
N LEU A 32 4.35 -9.76 14.73
CA LEU A 32 4.74 -8.57 15.48
C LEU A 32 3.51 -7.97 16.19
N ALA A 33 2.43 -7.73 15.45
CA ALA A 33 1.22 -7.12 16.00
C ALA A 33 0.55 -7.99 17.09
N ARG A 34 0.62 -9.31 16.95
CA ARG A 34 0.12 -10.26 17.97
C ARG A 34 0.97 -10.27 19.24
N GLY A 35 2.25 -9.88 19.15
CA GLY A 35 3.15 -9.74 20.29
C GLY A 35 2.87 -8.53 21.18
N PHE A 36 2.09 -7.55 20.73
CA PHE A 36 1.70 -6.42 21.55
C PHE A 36 0.69 -6.82 22.63
N ASP A 37 0.75 -6.12 23.77
CA ASP A 37 -0.21 -6.29 24.87
C ASP A 37 -1.67 -6.19 24.31
N PRO A 38 -2.52 -7.19 24.55
CA PRO A 38 -3.88 -7.22 24.04
C PRO A 38 -4.71 -5.98 24.40
N GLU A 39 -4.47 -5.37 25.57
CA GLU A 39 -5.22 -4.20 26.04
C GLU A 39 -4.80 -2.93 25.28
N THR A 40 -3.53 -2.80 24.90
CA THR A 40 -2.99 -1.62 24.23
C THR A 40 -2.67 -1.84 22.75
N ARG A 41 -2.84 -3.05 22.23
CA ARG A 41 -2.51 -3.43 20.84
C ARG A 41 -3.09 -2.46 19.81
N TYR A 42 -4.30 -2.00 20.02
CA TYR A 42 -4.93 -1.03 19.13
C TYR A 42 -4.13 0.28 19.08
N LEU A 43 -3.71 0.80 20.22
CA LEU A 43 -2.91 2.04 20.29
C LEU A 43 -1.54 1.84 19.65
N GLU A 44 -0.89 0.71 19.90
CA GLU A 44 0.41 0.38 19.32
C GLU A 44 0.32 0.25 17.78
N ASN A 45 -0.71 -0.38 17.26
CA ASN A 45 -0.91 -0.50 15.81
C ASN A 45 -1.16 0.86 15.15
N HIS A 46 -1.78 1.81 15.85
CA HIS A 46 -2.07 3.14 15.33
C HIS A 46 -1.01 4.19 15.67
N ARG A 47 -0.03 3.86 16.49
CA ARG A 47 1.08 4.75 16.81
C ARG A 47 1.84 5.14 15.55
N GLY A 48 1.83 6.43 15.21
CA GLY A 48 2.48 6.96 14.00
C GLY A 48 1.77 6.62 12.69
N HIS A 49 0.52 6.14 12.73
CA HIS A 49 -0.25 5.79 11.54
C HIS A 49 -0.28 6.93 10.52
N LEU A 50 0.04 6.63 9.27
CA LEU A 50 0.16 7.54 8.12
C LEU A 50 1.25 8.63 8.25
N MET A 51 2.01 8.67 9.34
CA MET A 51 3.03 9.70 9.56
C MET A 51 4.45 9.15 9.48
N VAL A 52 4.69 8.00 10.08
CA VAL A 52 6.03 7.40 10.15
C VAL A 52 5.94 5.88 10.11
N VAL A 53 6.98 5.24 9.56
CA VAL A 53 7.20 3.80 9.71
C VAL A 53 7.96 3.58 11.01
N LYS A 54 7.39 2.84 11.93
CA LYS A 54 8.02 2.53 13.21
C LYS A 54 9.29 1.68 13.01
N PRO A 55 10.31 1.80 13.88
CA PRO A 55 11.54 1.03 13.74
C PRO A 55 11.31 -0.48 13.63
N GLU A 56 10.40 -1.02 14.43
CA GLU A 56 10.02 -2.43 14.46
C GLU A 56 9.29 -2.91 13.19
N GLU A 57 8.71 -2.00 12.42
CA GLU A 57 7.99 -2.28 11.17
C GLU A 57 8.88 -2.23 9.93
N ARG A 58 10.04 -1.58 10.02
CA ARG A 58 10.91 -1.32 8.85
C ARG A 58 11.33 -2.57 8.11
N GLY A 59 11.54 -3.68 8.83
CA GLY A 59 11.93 -4.95 8.24
C GLY A 59 10.87 -5.57 7.32
N PHE A 60 9.62 -5.14 7.44
CA PHE A 60 8.51 -5.64 6.62
C PHE A 60 8.19 -4.73 5.42
N VAL A 61 8.77 -3.52 5.37
CA VAL A 61 8.56 -2.57 4.27
C VAL A 61 9.59 -2.83 3.18
N THR A 62 9.25 -3.75 2.27
CA THR A 62 10.09 -4.09 1.12
C THR A 62 9.58 -3.43 -0.16
N ALA A 63 10.42 -3.38 -1.18
CA ALA A 63 10.04 -2.86 -2.50
C ALA A 63 8.89 -3.67 -3.11
N GLU A 64 8.90 -4.98 -2.90
CA GLU A 64 7.87 -5.90 -3.38
C GLU A 64 6.52 -5.63 -2.70
N LEU A 65 6.52 -5.45 -1.37
CA LEU A 65 5.30 -5.12 -0.62
C LEU A 65 4.74 -3.77 -1.08
N ILE A 66 5.59 -2.74 -1.22
CA ILE A 66 5.18 -1.42 -1.71
C ILE A 66 4.53 -1.54 -3.09
N ARG A 67 5.14 -2.27 -4.03
CA ARG A 67 4.58 -2.46 -5.37
C ARG A 67 3.25 -3.18 -5.38
N ALA A 68 3.08 -4.15 -4.48
CA ALA A 68 1.87 -4.95 -4.41
C ALA A 68 0.69 -4.22 -3.76
N THR A 69 0.97 -3.35 -2.77
CA THR A 69 -0.06 -2.72 -1.95
C THR A 69 -0.32 -1.27 -2.28
N THR A 70 0.52 -0.65 -3.11
CA THR A 70 0.40 0.76 -3.49
C THR A 70 0.43 0.95 -5.00
N PHE A 71 0.16 2.17 -5.46
CA PHE A 71 0.26 2.55 -6.87
C PHE A 71 1.70 3.01 -7.24
N THR A 72 2.71 2.57 -6.48
CA THR A 72 4.11 2.94 -6.70
C THR A 72 4.74 2.07 -7.78
N ALA A 73 5.21 2.69 -8.85
CA ALA A 73 5.84 2.01 -9.98
C ALA A 73 6.65 3.00 -10.82
N GLY A 74 7.32 2.52 -11.86
CA GLY A 74 7.93 3.38 -12.88
C GLY A 74 6.87 4.08 -13.73
N GLU A 75 7.25 5.21 -14.37
CA GLU A 75 6.30 6.03 -15.13
C GLU A 75 5.54 5.25 -16.21
N ALA A 76 6.21 4.37 -16.96
CA ALA A 76 5.57 3.56 -17.98
C ALA A 76 4.49 2.64 -17.38
N GLU A 77 4.81 1.93 -16.32
CA GLU A 77 3.89 1.04 -15.64
C GLU A 77 2.69 1.80 -15.03
N ILE A 78 2.92 3.01 -14.48
CA ILE A 78 1.84 3.87 -14.00
C ILE A 78 0.89 4.26 -15.13
N ARG A 79 1.43 4.59 -16.31
CA ARG A 79 0.60 4.90 -17.49
C ARG A 79 -0.25 3.72 -17.91
N ASP A 80 0.33 2.52 -17.98
CA ASP A 80 -0.39 1.29 -18.33
C ASP A 80 -1.52 1.00 -17.35
N ARG A 81 -1.26 1.17 -16.04
CA ARG A 81 -2.27 1.00 -14.98
C ARG A 81 -3.41 2.02 -15.09
N ILE A 82 -3.09 3.28 -15.42
CA ILE A 82 -4.10 4.33 -15.61
C ILE A 82 -4.94 4.02 -16.86
N ASP A 83 -4.32 3.58 -17.96
CA ASP A 83 -5.06 3.18 -19.17
C ASP A 83 -6.00 2.00 -18.90
N ALA A 84 -5.55 1.02 -18.14
CA ALA A 84 -6.41 -0.09 -17.71
C ALA A 84 -7.61 0.39 -16.90
N LEU A 85 -7.41 1.33 -15.97
CA LEU A 85 -8.49 1.93 -15.18
C LEU A 85 -9.46 2.73 -16.08
N ARG A 86 -8.95 3.52 -17.03
CA ARG A 86 -9.78 4.23 -18.01
C ARG A 86 -10.61 3.25 -18.85
N GLY A 87 -9.99 2.19 -19.33
CA GLY A 87 -10.67 1.11 -20.06
C GLY A 87 -11.76 0.43 -19.23
N ALA A 88 -11.61 0.37 -17.90
CA ALA A 88 -12.61 -0.13 -16.96
C ALA A 88 -13.70 0.91 -16.60
N GLY A 89 -13.64 2.13 -17.18
CA GLY A 89 -14.66 3.15 -17.00
C GLY A 89 -14.38 4.18 -15.90
N PHE A 90 -13.20 4.18 -15.28
CA PHE A 90 -12.82 5.23 -14.33
C PHE A 90 -12.53 6.53 -15.06
N THR A 91 -13.13 7.63 -14.61
CA THR A 91 -13.00 8.96 -15.23
C THR A 91 -12.22 9.95 -14.36
N GLN A 92 -11.92 9.60 -13.12
CA GLN A 92 -11.20 10.44 -12.18
C GLN A 92 -10.13 9.64 -11.45
N PHE A 93 -8.96 10.25 -11.28
CA PHE A 93 -7.85 9.71 -10.54
C PHE A 93 -7.39 10.74 -9.50
N VAL A 94 -7.47 10.38 -8.22
CA VAL A 94 -7.09 11.22 -7.10
C VAL A 94 -5.81 10.68 -6.47
N ILE A 95 -4.83 11.55 -6.26
CA ILE A 95 -3.54 11.21 -5.68
C ILE A 95 -3.42 11.96 -4.36
N GLN A 96 -3.07 11.22 -3.32
CA GLN A 96 -2.68 11.81 -2.05
C GLN A 96 -1.16 11.88 -1.97
N LEU A 97 -0.63 13.07 -1.75
CA LEU A 97 0.78 13.29 -1.44
C LEU A 97 0.94 13.47 0.06
N VAL A 98 1.98 12.86 0.61
CA VAL A 98 2.36 13.08 2.00
C VAL A 98 3.37 14.24 2.09
N PRO A 99 3.43 14.96 3.22
CA PRO A 99 4.42 16.02 3.43
C PRO A 99 5.84 15.54 3.15
N GLY A 100 6.62 16.35 2.43
CA GLY A 100 7.98 15.99 2.00
C GLY A 100 8.08 15.28 0.65
N GLN A 101 6.96 15.01 -0.01
CA GLN A 101 6.93 14.39 -1.35
C GLN A 101 6.38 15.34 -2.43
N GLU A 102 6.46 16.64 -2.22
CA GLU A 102 5.93 17.67 -3.13
C GLU A 102 6.59 17.60 -4.52
N ALA A 103 7.84 17.14 -4.59
CA ALA A 103 8.56 16.94 -5.85
C ALA A 103 7.84 15.95 -6.80
N ALA A 104 7.08 14.99 -6.25
CA ALA A 104 6.30 14.05 -7.04
C ALA A 104 5.20 14.72 -7.89
N LEU A 105 4.80 15.97 -7.57
CA LEU A 105 3.85 16.73 -8.38
C LEU A 105 4.35 16.92 -9.82
N ALA A 106 5.64 17.15 -10.01
CA ALA A 106 6.23 17.28 -11.34
C ALA A 106 6.16 15.97 -12.14
N ASP A 107 6.36 14.85 -11.47
CA ASP A 107 6.28 13.53 -12.08
C ASP A 107 4.84 13.21 -12.49
N TRP A 108 3.89 13.47 -11.61
CA TRP A 108 2.47 13.30 -11.89
C TRP A 108 1.96 14.25 -13.00
N ALA A 109 2.51 15.47 -13.08
CA ALA A 109 2.21 16.38 -14.17
C ALA A 109 2.67 15.82 -15.53
N ARG A 110 3.83 15.13 -15.58
CA ARG A 110 4.29 14.43 -16.80
C ARG A 110 3.37 13.28 -17.17
N VAL A 111 3.02 12.44 -16.18
CA VAL A 111 2.07 11.34 -16.41
C VAL A 111 0.76 11.87 -16.97
N ARG A 112 0.19 12.92 -16.35
CA ARG A 112 -1.08 13.53 -16.82
C ARG A 112 -1.02 14.02 -18.26
N LYS A 113 0.10 14.65 -18.66
CA LYS A 113 0.25 15.16 -20.03
C LYS A 113 0.11 14.07 -21.09
N ALA A 114 0.49 12.84 -20.77
CA ALA A 114 0.37 11.72 -21.72
C ALA A 114 -1.10 11.35 -22.02
N PHE A 115 -2.05 11.79 -21.18
CA PHE A 115 -3.49 11.52 -21.32
C PHE A 115 -4.31 12.76 -21.69
N ALA A 116 -3.66 13.89 -22.00
CA ALA A 116 -4.30 15.17 -22.26
C ALA A 116 -4.63 15.40 -23.77
N SER A 117 -4.57 14.33 -24.57
CA SER A 117 -4.93 14.36 -26.01
C SER A 117 -6.35 13.91 -26.24
#